data_658c17a5a054d60c8a67a94348f234a4
#
_entry.id   658c17a5a054d60c8a67a94348f234a4
#
_cell.length_a   1.000
_cell.length_b   1.000
_cell.length_c   1.000
_cell.angle_alpha   90.00
_cell.angle_beta   90.00
_cell.angle_gamma   90.00
#
_symmetry.space_group_name_H-M   'P 1'
#
loop_
_entity.id
_entity.type
_entity.pdbx_description
1 polymer ?
#
loop_
_entity_poly.entity_id
_entity_poly.type
_entity_poly.pdbx_seq_one_letter_code
_entity_poly.pdbx_strand_id
1 'polypeptide(L)'
;EIAPEKESIVKHYNTNVPIFEKFGIERQIKTSFGRTAAMSKGAYLIIEHTEALHVIDVNSGNRSNKAKNQEDTALEVNLLSASEIARQLRLRDMGGIIVVDFIDMVKPQHRKKLFEHLRDEMKDDRAKHKILPPSKFGLIQITRQRVRPEMNIKTTEEDPNNSGKQVEAPIVLIDKITADLEKLLKGPKKDSSITLNIHPFIAAYITKG
;
A
#
# COMPACT_ATOMS: atom_id res chain seq x y z
N GLU A 1 23.07 -23.98 -14.22
CA GLU A 1 21.66 -24.33 -14.52
C GLU A 1 20.97 -24.74 -13.22
N ILE A 2 20.03 -23.89 -12.73
CA ILE A 2 19.40 -24.11 -11.41
C ILE A 2 18.12 -24.95 -11.55
N ALA A 3 17.41 -24.85 -12.67
CA ALA A 3 16.16 -25.56 -12.92
C ALA A 3 15.91 -25.68 -14.43
N PRO A 4 16.56 -26.61 -15.14
CA PRO A 4 16.43 -26.77 -16.60
C PRO A 4 14.99 -27.02 -17.04
N GLU A 5 14.21 -27.73 -16.23
CA GLU A 5 12.80 -28.05 -16.49
C GLU A 5 11.89 -26.80 -16.50
N LYS A 6 12.39 -25.66 -16.01
CA LYS A 6 11.66 -24.39 -15.96
C LYS A 6 12.14 -23.36 -16.97
N GLU A 7 13.01 -23.74 -17.90
CA GLU A 7 13.54 -22.82 -18.91
C GLU A 7 12.45 -22.14 -19.72
N SER A 8 11.36 -22.84 -20.03
CA SER A 8 10.24 -22.32 -20.81
C SER A 8 9.47 -21.17 -20.17
N ILE A 9 9.59 -20.97 -18.84
CA ILE A 9 8.94 -19.86 -18.14
C ILE A 9 9.76 -18.56 -18.20
N VAL A 10 11.06 -18.67 -18.52
CA VAL A 10 11.95 -17.53 -18.68
C VAL A 10 11.76 -16.94 -20.07
N LYS A 11 11.32 -15.69 -20.14
CA LYS A 11 11.14 -14.98 -21.41
C LYS A 11 12.00 -13.73 -21.42
N HIS A 12 12.77 -13.56 -22.49
CA HIS A 12 13.52 -12.34 -22.72
C HIS A 12 12.55 -11.20 -23.05
N TYR A 13 12.65 -10.11 -22.28
CA TYR A 13 11.86 -8.92 -22.50
C TYR A 13 12.68 -7.90 -23.30
N ASN A 14 12.25 -7.60 -24.53
CA ASN A 14 12.92 -6.69 -25.43
C ASN A 14 11.92 -5.71 -26.05
N THR A 15 11.43 -4.75 -25.26
CA THR A 15 10.57 -3.68 -25.73
C THR A 15 11.03 -2.34 -25.18
N ASN A 16 10.61 -1.24 -25.81
CA ASN A 16 10.97 0.13 -25.40
C ASN A 16 10.23 0.63 -24.15
N VAL A 17 9.28 -0.14 -23.62
CA VAL A 17 8.56 0.21 -22.38
C VAL A 17 9.24 -0.47 -21.23
N PRO A 18 9.56 0.20 -20.11
CA PRO A 18 10.11 -0.44 -18.92
C PRO A 18 9.23 -1.62 -18.46
N ILE A 19 9.87 -2.73 -18.08
CA ILE A 19 9.15 -3.98 -17.76
C ILE A 19 8.14 -3.80 -16.64
N PHE A 20 8.46 -3.04 -15.60
CA PHE A 20 7.57 -2.79 -14.47
C PHE A 20 6.38 -1.93 -14.85
N GLU A 21 6.58 -0.94 -15.72
CA GLU A 21 5.51 -0.12 -16.28
C GLU A 21 4.56 -0.96 -17.12
N LYS A 22 5.10 -1.80 -18.02
CA LYS A 22 4.27 -2.67 -18.89
C LYS A 22 3.36 -3.60 -18.10
N PHE A 23 3.87 -4.17 -17.01
CA PHE A 23 3.09 -5.08 -16.16
C PHE A 23 2.35 -4.35 -15.03
N GLY A 24 2.38 -3.02 -14.98
CA GLY A 24 1.68 -2.21 -13.99
C GLY A 24 2.20 -2.40 -12.56
N ILE A 25 3.42 -2.90 -12.39
CA ILE A 25 4.03 -3.20 -11.08
C ILE A 25 4.24 -1.90 -10.29
N GLU A 26 4.71 -0.84 -10.92
CA GLU A 26 4.90 0.46 -10.26
C GLU A 26 3.60 1.00 -9.69
N ARG A 27 2.52 0.91 -10.47
CA ARG A 27 1.19 1.29 -9.99
C ARG A 27 0.74 0.44 -8.81
N GLN A 28 1.00 -0.87 -8.86
CA GLN A 28 0.67 -1.78 -7.76
C GLN A 28 1.47 -1.44 -6.49
N ILE A 29 2.78 -1.14 -6.62
CA ILE A 29 3.62 -0.71 -5.51
C ILE A 29 3.06 0.58 -4.90
N LYS A 30 2.84 1.63 -5.68
CA LYS A 30 2.28 2.90 -5.20
C LYS A 30 0.95 2.69 -4.47
N THR A 31 0.05 1.87 -5.02
CA THR A 31 -1.25 1.59 -4.41
C THR A 31 -1.11 0.78 -3.13
N SER A 32 -0.18 -0.18 -3.09
CA SER A 32 -0.01 -1.09 -1.96
C SER A 32 0.70 -0.47 -0.77
N PHE A 33 1.56 0.54 -0.98
CA PHE A 33 2.34 1.20 0.08
C PHE A 33 1.80 2.59 0.47
N GLY A 34 0.74 3.05 -0.17
CA GLY A 34 0.08 4.31 0.18
C GLY A 34 -0.56 4.29 1.57
N ARG A 35 -0.88 5.47 2.10
CA ARG A 35 -1.64 5.62 3.36
C ARG A 35 -2.97 4.89 3.31
N THR A 36 -3.61 4.88 2.15
CA THR A 36 -4.90 4.22 1.93
C THR A 36 -4.71 2.93 1.17
N ALA A 37 -5.18 1.81 1.71
CA ALA A 37 -5.24 0.53 1.02
C ALA A 37 -6.68 0.25 0.61
N ALA A 38 -6.94 0.31 -0.71
CA ALA A 38 -8.26 0.05 -1.27
C ALA A 38 -8.59 -1.46 -1.22
N MET A 39 -9.82 -1.77 -0.88
CA MET A 39 -10.34 -3.13 -0.85
C MET A 39 -11.47 -3.31 -1.88
N SER A 40 -11.89 -4.56 -2.07
CA SER A 40 -13.04 -4.85 -2.92
C SER A 40 -14.31 -4.15 -2.42
N LYS A 41 -15.21 -3.86 -3.35
CA LYS A 41 -16.53 -3.28 -3.07
C LYS A 41 -16.48 -1.86 -2.46
N GLY A 42 -15.40 -1.08 -2.65
CA GLY A 42 -15.28 0.31 -2.24
C GLY A 42 -14.92 0.56 -0.78
N ALA A 43 -14.70 -0.48 0.02
CA ALA A 43 -14.14 -0.35 1.36
C ALA A 43 -12.63 -0.06 1.27
N TYR A 44 -12.05 0.51 2.31
CA TYR A 44 -10.61 0.83 2.36
C TYR A 44 -10.10 0.90 3.79
N LEU A 45 -8.80 0.69 3.94
CA LEU A 45 -8.06 0.90 5.18
C LEU A 45 -7.31 2.23 5.12
N ILE A 46 -7.23 2.92 6.24
CA ILE A 46 -6.27 4.01 6.47
C ILE A 46 -5.18 3.46 7.39
N ILE A 47 -3.94 3.49 6.95
CA ILE A 47 -2.79 2.97 7.70
C ILE A 47 -1.90 4.14 8.05
N GLU A 48 -1.72 4.38 9.34
CA GLU A 48 -0.90 5.46 9.88
C GLU A 48 0.18 4.92 10.80
N HIS A 49 1.35 5.56 10.73
CA HIS A 49 2.50 5.26 11.55
C HIS A 49 2.69 6.40 12.52
N THR A 50 2.70 6.07 13.82
CA THR A 50 3.09 6.99 14.87
C THR A 50 4.51 6.62 15.35
N GLU A 51 5.09 7.41 16.23
CA GLU A 51 6.39 7.12 16.81
C GLU A 51 6.43 5.77 17.57
N ALA A 52 5.33 5.41 18.22
CA ALA A 52 5.28 4.26 19.11
C ALA A 52 4.51 3.05 18.56
N LEU A 53 3.53 3.28 17.68
CA LEU A 53 2.62 2.22 17.21
C LEU A 53 2.05 2.53 15.83
N HIS A 54 1.47 1.52 15.21
CA HIS A 54 0.71 1.66 13.97
C HIS A 54 -0.78 1.67 14.28
N VAL A 55 -1.51 2.50 13.56
CA VAL A 55 -2.98 2.58 13.65
C VAL A 55 -3.57 2.23 12.30
N ILE A 56 -4.57 1.38 12.29
CA ILE A 56 -5.32 0.99 11.09
C ILE A 56 -6.79 1.27 11.35
N ASP A 57 -7.38 2.14 10.54
CA ASP A 57 -8.80 2.48 10.57
C ASP A 57 -9.51 1.82 9.39
N VAL A 58 -10.67 1.21 9.66
CA VAL A 58 -11.48 0.46 8.69
C VAL A 58 -12.66 1.30 8.23
N ASN A 59 -12.72 1.57 6.93
CA ASN A 59 -13.77 2.35 6.31
C ASN A 59 -14.62 1.54 5.34
N SER A 60 -15.95 1.60 5.48
CA SER A 60 -16.89 0.90 4.59
C SER A 60 -17.04 1.55 3.21
N GLY A 61 -16.58 2.79 3.04
CA GLY A 61 -16.86 3.58 1.85
C GLY A 61 -18.35 3.90 1.66
N ASN A 62 -18.74 4.23 0.43
CA ASN A 62 -20.13 4.62 0.11
C ASN A 62 -21.10 3.40 0.02
N ARG A 63 -21.04 2.52 0.99
CA ARG A 63 -21.96 1.36 1.05
C ARG A 63 -23.25 1.70 1.76
N SER A 64 -24.18 2.31 1.05
CA SER A 64 -25.56 2.40 1.47
C SER A 64 -26.42 1.29 0.78
N ASN A 65 -26.16 0.02 1.08
CA ASN A 65 -27.10 -1.02 0.69
C ASN A 65 -28.30 -0.98 1.65
N LYS A 66 -29.36 -0.30 1.23
CA LYS A 66 -30.65 -0.21 1.93
C LYS A 66 -31.32 -1.57 2.18
N ALA A 67 -30.80 -2.67 1.60
CA ALA A 67 -31.38 -4.01 1.68
C ALA A 67 -30.73 -4.93 2.73
N LYS A 68 -29.54 -4.61 3.24
CA LYS A 68 -28.86 -5.40 4.28
C LYS A 68 -28.92 -4.68 5.62
N ASN A 69 -29.05 -5.44 6.70
CA ASN A 69 -28.90 -4.93 8.05
C ASN A 69 -27.49 -4.30 8.19
N GLN A 70 -27.40 -3.13 8.80
CA GLN A 70 -26.13 -2.41 9.05
C GLN A 70 -25.09 -3.29 9.75
N GLU A 71 -25.53 -4.10 10.71
CA GLU A 71 -24.69 -5.04 11.46
C GLU A 71 -24.06 -6.12 10.54
N ASP A 72 -24.82 -6.68 9.61
CA ASP A 72 -24.31 -7.71 8.67
C ASP A 72 -23.36 -7.09 7.64
N THR A 73 -23.60 -5.84 7.26
CA THR A 73 -22.69 -5.08 6.40
C THR A 73 -21.36 -4.78 7.12
N ALA A 74 -21.43 -4.37 8.40
CA ALA A 74 -20.25 -4.15 9.22
C ALA A 74 -19.40 -5.43 9.35
N LEU A 75 -20.04 -6.57 9.62
CA LEU A 75 -19.35 -7.85 9.69
C LEU A 75 -18.67 -8.21 8.35
N GLU A 76 -19.36 -8.05 7.22
CA GLU A 76 -18.80 -8.35 5.90
C GLU A 76 -17.57 -7.48 5.60
N VAL A 77 -17.64 -6.17 5.88
CA VAL A 77 -16.52 -5.25 5.69
C VAL A 77 -15.38 -5.60 6.62
N ASN A 78 -15.66 -5.87 7.89
CA ASN A 78 -14.64 -6.21 8.88
C ASN A 78 -13.89 -7.51 8.54
N LEU A 79 -14.58 -8.53 8.03
CA LEU A 79 -13.94 -9.76 7.58
C LEU A 79 -13.01 -9.53 6.38
N LEU A 80 -13.46 -8.76 5.38
CA LEU A 80 -12.61 -8.36 4.26
C LEU A 80 -11.40 -7.56 4.72
N SER A 81 -11.61 -6.66 5.69
CA SER A 81 -10.54 -5.84 6.28
C SER A 81 -9.53 -6.69 7.03
N ALA A 82 -9.97 -7.71 7.77
CA ALA A 82 -9.07 -8.61 8.49
C ALA A 82 -8.11 -9.34 7.56
N SER A 83 -8.60 -9.85 6.42
CA SER A 83 -7.75 -10.48 5.38
C SER A 83 -6.76 -9.48 4.78
N GLU A 84 -7.22 -8.27 4.45
CA GLU A 84 -6.34 -7.24 3.89
C GLU A 84 -5.32 -6.74 4.92
N ILE A 85 -5.70 -6.56 6.19
CA ILE A 85 -4.78 -6.19 7.27
C ILE A 85 -3.67 -7.23 7.40
N ALA A 86 -4.00 -8.52 7.47
CA ALA A 86 -3.01 -9.59 7.53
C ALA A 86 -2.06 -9.54 6.32
N ARG A 87 -2.58 -9.25 5.11
CA ARG A 87 -1.77 -9.05 3.89
C ARG A 87 -0.86 -7.84 4.02
N GLN A 88 -1.38 -6.69 4.49
CA GLN A 88 -0.62 -5.45 4.62
C GLN A 88 0.49 -5.55 5.67
N LEU A 89 0.24 -6.22 6.79
CA LEU A 89 1.27 -6.47 7.81
C LEU A 89 2.46 -7.25 7.24
N ARG A 90 2.19 -8.27 6.43
CA ARG A 90 3.24 -9.05 5.75
C ARG A 90 3.93 -8.26 4.63
N LEU A 91 3.16 -7.56 3.81
CA LEU A 91 3.67 -6.81 2.64
C LEU A 91 4.61 -5.68 3.05
N ARG A 92 4.21 -4.91 4.06
CA ARG A 92 4.98 -3.75 4.57
C ARG A 92 6.01 -4.14 5.63
N ASP A 93 6.04 -5.40 6.05
CA ASP A 93 6.81 -5.91 7.17
C ASP A 93 6.59 -5.12 8.48
N MET A 94 5.33 -4.69 8.69
CA MET A 94 4.95 -3.92 9.87
C MET A 94 5.15 -4.75 11.13
N GLY A 95 5.88 -4.21 12.10
CA GLY A 95 6.17 -4.86 13.36
C GLY A 95 6.04 -3.91 14.54
N GLY A 96 5.96 -4.43 15.73
CA GLY A 96 5.71 -3.67 16.96
C GLY A 96 4.24 -3.77 17.38
N ILE A 97 3.69 -2.68 17.86
CA ILE A 97 2.29 -2.60 18.32
C ILE A 97 1.43 -2.05 17.18
N ILE A 98 0.39 -2.78 16.83
CA ILE A 98 -0.59 -2.38 15.83
C ILE A 98 -1.97 -2.34 16.51
N VAL A 99 -2.67 -1.24 16.36
CA VAL A 99 -4.05 -1.07 16.85
C VAL A 99 -4.97 -0.95 15.63
N VAL A 100 -5.97 -1.80 15.58
CA VAL A 100 -6.96 -1.81 14.50
C VAL A 100 -8.30 -1.36 15.06
N ASP A 101 -8.87 -0.34 14.40
CA ASP A 101 -10.21 0.16 14.66
C ASP A 101 -11.16 -0.41 13.59
N PHE A 102 -11.89 -1.44 13.97
CA PHE A 102 -12.89 -2.09 13.13
C PHE A 102 -14.24 -1.38 13.25
N ILE A 103 -15.07 -1.49 12.23
CA ILE A 103 -16.43 -0.97 12.28
C ILE A 103 -17.18 -1.64 13.44
N ASP A 104 -17.85 -0.80 14.25
CA ASP A 104 -18.58 -1.25 15.42
C ASP A 104 -19.61 -2.34 15.11
N MET A 105 -19.63 -3.37 15.96
CA MET A 105 -20.58 -4.46 15.92
C MET A 105 -21.19 -4.70 17.30
N VAL A 106 -22.51 -4.74 17.35
CA VAL A 106 -23.25 -4.93 18.60
C VAL A 106 -23.23 -6.40 19.05
N LYS A 107 -23.37 -7.35 18.10
CA LYS A 107 -23.49 -8.77 18.39
C LYS A 107 -22.16 -9.39 18.84
N PRO A 108 -22.08 -9.99 20.04
CA PRO A 108 -20.85 -10.64 20.51
C PRO A 108 -20.37 -11.77 19.58
N GLN A 109 -21.30 -12.46 18.91
CA GLN A 109 -20.98 -13.52 17.96
C GLN A 109 -20.23 -13.00 16.74
N HIS A 110 -20.57 -11.79 16.25
CA HIS A 110 -19.89 -11.16 15.12
C HIS A 110 -18.47 -10.74 15.51
N ARG A 111 -18.30 -10.16 16.71
CA ARG A 111 -16.96 -9.82 17.23
C ARG A 111 -16.08 -11.05 17.39
N LYS A 112 -16.65 -12.16 17.90
CA LYS A 112 -15.94 -13.44 18.02
C LYS A 112 -15.54 -13.96 16.63
N LYS A 113 -16.46 -13.95 15.67
CA LYS A 113 -16.21 -14.40 14.29
C LYS A 113 -15.11 -13.57 13.62
N LEU A 114 -15.11 -12.24 13.79
CA LEU A 114 -14.05 -11.37 13.30
C LEU A 114 -12.70 -11.72 13.90
N PHE A 115 -12.64 -11.90 15.22
CA PHE A 115 -11.40 -12.25 15.91
C PHE A 115 -10.82 -13.60 15.45
N GLU A 116 -11.68 -14.62 15.33
CA GLU A 116 -11.28 -15.94 14.83
C GLU A 116 -10.78 -15.85 13.38
N HIS A 117 -11.47 -15.11 12.53
CA HIS A 117 -11.07 -14.91 11.14
C HIS A 117 -9.70 -14.19 11.03
N LEU A 118 -9.48 -13.12 11.78
CA LEU A 118 -8.19 -12.44 11.79
C LEU A 118 -7.05 -13.36 12.27
N ARG A 119 -7.31 -14.19 13.27
CA ARG A 119 -6.34 -15.20 13.72
C ARG A 119 -6.02 -16.22 12.64
N ASP A 120 -7.03 -16.65 11.89
CA ASP A 120 -6.85 -17.61 10.80
C ASP A 120 -6.04 -17.01 9.65
N GLU A 121 -6.30 -15.76 9.25
CA GLU A 121 -5.55 -15.04 8.22
C GLU A 121 -4.08 -14.77 8.61
N MET A 122 -3.80 -14.71 9.90
CA MET A 122 -2.44 -14.50 10.42
C MET A 122 -1.67 -15.81 10.67
N LYS A 123 -2.27 -16.99 10.55
CA LYS A 123 -1.60 -18.29 10.81
C LYS A 123 -0.34 -18.51 9.98
N ASP A 124 -0.36 -18.06 8.72
CA ASP A 124 0.76 -18.24 7.79
C ASP A 124 1.81 -17.13 7.89
N ASP A 125 1.67 -16.22 8.83
CA ASP A 125 2.67 -15.18 9.06
C ASP A 125 3.91 -15.78 9.74
N ARG A 126 5.06 -15.66 9.07
CA ARG A 126 6.35 -16.17 9.59
C ARG A 126 6.87 -15.41 10.80
N ALA A 127 6.43 -14.16 10.98
CA ALA A 127 6.80 -13.36 12.14
C ALA A 127 5.97 -13.78 13.36
N LYS A 128 6.63 -13.92 14.51
CA LYS A 128 5.92 -14.19 15.77
C LYS A 128 4.97 -13.03 16.08
N HIS A 129 3.72 -13.36 16.34
CA HIS A 129 2.69 -12.37 16.62
C HIS A 129 1.73 -12.86 17.70
N LYS A 130 1.05 -11.91 18.32
CA LYS A 130 -0.03 -12.15 19.27
C LYS A 130 -1.17 -11.19 18.99
N ILE A 131 -2.38 -11.71 18.91
CA ILE A 131 -3.61 -10.95 18.70
C ILE A 131 -4.41 -11.00 19.97
N LEU A 132 -4.78 -9.84 20.52
CA LEU A 132 -5.64 -9.78 21.70
C LEU A 132 -7.12 -9.75 21.27
N PRO A 133 -8.03 -10.31 22.06
CA PRO A 133 -9.45 -10.20 21.81
C PRO A 133 -9.88 -8.74 21.72
N PRO A 134 -11.00 -8.43 21.01
CA PRO A 134 -11.52 -7.07 20.93
C PRO A 134 -11.71 -6.45 22.33
N SER A 135 -11.24 -5.22 22.48
CA SER A 135 -11.43 -4.45 23.71
C SER A 135 -12.92 -4.10 23.90
N LYS A 136 -13.27 -3.50 25.05
CA LYS A 136 -14.63 -2.97 25.29
C LYS A 136 -15.03 -1.90 24.27
N PHE A 137 -14.05 -1.24 23.64
CA PHE A 137 -14.23 -0.19 22.62
C PHE A 137 -14.13 -0.73 21.19
N GLY A 138 -14.16 -2.07 20.97
CA GLY A 138 -14.09 -2.66 19.63
C GLY A 138 -12.68 -2.77 19.03
N LEU A 139 -11.66 -2.18 19.64
CA LEU A 139 -10.30 -2.17 19.14
C LEU A 139 -9.64 -3.55 19.27
N ILE A 140 -8.95 -3.98 18.22
CA ILE A 140 -8.10 -5.18 18.23
C ILE A 140 -6.63 -4.75 18.27
N GLN A 141 -5.88 -5.30 19.22
CA GLN A 141 -4.44 -5.07 19.34
C GLN A 141 -3.67 -6.28 18.81
N ILE A 142 -2.67 -6.00 18.00
CA ILE A 142 -1.74 -7.00 17.45
C ILE A 142 -0.32 -6.59 17.87
N THR A 143 0.44 -7.52 18.41
CA THR A 143 1.89 -7.37 18.54
C THR A 143 2.56 -8.31 17.56
N ARG A 144 3.47 -7.78 16.73
CA ARG A 144 4.18 -8.53 15.71
C ARG A 144 5.68 -8.27 15.82
N GLN A 145 6.48 -9.34 15.76
CA GLN A 145 7.93 -9.22 15.84
C GLN A 145 8.45 -8.43 14.62
N ARG A 146 9.35 -7.46 14.86
CA ARG A 146 10.10 -6.80 13.79
C ARG A 146 11.17 -7.78 13.29
N VAL A 147 11.04 -8.23 12.06
CA VAL A 147 11.99 -9.16 11.43
C VAL A 147 12.98 -8.39 10.56
N ARG A 148 12.53 -7.32 9.91
CA ARG A 148 13.28 -6.42 9.06
C ARG A 148 12.89 -4.98 9.35
N PRO A 149 13.67 -3.99 8.89
CA PRO A 149 13.21 -2.61 8.83
C PRO A 149 11.89 -2.53 8.05
N GLU A 150 10.95 -1.77 8.57
CA GLU A 150 9.67 -1.57 7.90
C GLU A 150 9.86 -0.94 6.53
N MET A 151 9.14 -1.46 5.53
CA MET A 151 9.13 -0.90 4.19
C MET A 151 8.19 0.30 4.14
N ASN A 152 8.74 1.48 4.26
CA ASN A 152 8.03 2.74 4.11
C ASN A 152 8.48 3.42 2.80
N ILE A 153 7.73 3.21 1.73
CA ILE A 153 7.98 3.86 0.44
C ILE A 153 7.23 5.19 0.44
N LYS A 154 7.95 6.28 0.63
CA LYS A 154 7.40 7.62 0.47
C LYS A 154 7.15 7.90 -1.00
N THR A 155 5.91 7.86 -1.41
CA THR A 155 5.47 8.18 -2.77
C THR A 155 5.07 9.65 -2.95
N THR A 156 4.85 10.35 -1.84
CA THR A 156 4.50 11.77 -1.80
C THR A 156 5.30 12.49 -0.72
N GLU A 157 5.56 13.76 -0.94
CA GLU A 157 6.22 14.67 0.01
C GLU A 157 5.38 15.95 0.13
N GLU A 158 5.58 16.72 1.19
CA GLU A 158 4.96 18.04 1.31
C GLU A 158 5.51 18.97 0.24
N ASP A 159 4.62 19.75 -0.39
CA ASP A 159 5.00 20.77 -1.35
C ASP A 159 5.85 21.85 -0.65
N PRO A 160 7.13 22.04 -1.00
CA PRO A 160 8.00 23.01 -0.35
C PRO A 160 7.51 24.47 -0.49
N ASN A 161 6.60 24.75 -1.42
CA ASN A 161 6.03 26.08 -1.64
C ASN A 161 4.63 26.26 -1.07
N ASN A 162 3.97 25.19 -0.66
CA ASN A 162 2.58 25.25 -0.21
C ASN A 162 2.36 24.19 0.88
N SER A 163 2.70 24.53 2.11
CA SER A 163 2.50 23.67 3.27
C SER A 163 1.06 23.20 3.38
N GLY A 164 0.85 21.88 3.39
CA GLY A 164 -0.45 21.24 3.43
C GLY A 164 -0.90 20.61 2.11
N LYS A 165 -0.18 20.81 1.00
CA LYS A 165 -0.38 20.03 -0.23
C LYS A 165 0.67 18.93 -0.33
N GLN A 166 0.25 17.77 -0.82
CA GLN A 166 1.13 16.65 -1.10
C GLN A 166 1.47 16.63 -2.59
N VAL A 167 2.75 16.49 -2.92
CA VAL A 167 3.27 16.32 -4.28
C VAL A 167 3.94 14.96 -4.43
N GLU A 168 4.06 14.46 -5.66
CA GLU A 168 4.82 13.24 -5.91
C GLU A 168 6.27 13.41 -5.46
N ALA A 169 6.82 12.40 -4.79
CA ALA A 169 8.21 12.43 -4.36
C ALA A 169 9.16 12.60 -5.57
N PRO A 170 10.27 13.38 -5.42
CA PRO A 170 11.19 13.69 -6.53
C PRO A 170 11.69 12.44 -7.26
N ILE A 171 11.97 11.37 -6.53
CA ILE A 171 12.45 10.11 -7.12
C ILE A 171 11.46 9.51 -8.12
N VAL A 172 10.15 9.65 -7.88
CA VAL A 172 9.10 9.16 -8.78
C VAL A 172 9.01 10.03 -10.04
N LEU A 173 9.20 11.34 -9.88
CA LEU A 173 9.20 12.28 -10.99
C LEU A 173 10.42 12.15 -11.89
N ILE A 174 11.59 11.83 -11.33
CA ILE A 174 12.84 11.65 -12.10
C ILE A 174 12.68 10.49 -13.09
N ASP A 175 12.18 9.34 -12.65
CA ASP A 175 11.97 8.19 -13.53
C ASP A 175 11.04 8.54 -14.69
N LYS A 176 9.97 9.29 -14.42
CA LYS A 176 9.02 9.77 -15.43
C LYS A 176 9.66 10.74 -16.41
N ILE A 177 10.41 11.71 -15.91
CA ILE A 177 11.16 12.68 -16.75
C ILE A 177 12.18 11.94 -17.63
N THR A 178 12.92 11.00 -17.08
CA THR A 178 13.90 10.20 -17.83
C THR A 178 13.24 9.41 -18.95
N ALA A 179 12.12 8.74 -18.67
CA ALA A 179 11.38 7.97 -19.66
C ALA A 179 10.83 8.87 -20.79
N ASP A 180 10.32 10.05 -20.45
CA ASP A 180 9.80 11.00 -21.44
C ASP A 180 10.94 11.63 -22.27
N LEU A 181 12.09 11.94 -21.69
CA LEU A 181 13.28 12.38 -22.40
C LEU A 181 13.78 11.32 -23.38
N GLU A 182 13.85 10.07 -22.98
CA GLU A 182 14.25 8.96 -23.86
C GLU A 182 13.31 8.80 -25.05
N LYS A 183 12.00 8.97 -24.86
CA LYS A 183 11.02 8.95 -25.96
C LYS A 183 11.26 10.09 -26.95
N LEU A 184 11.53 11.29 -26.43
CA LEU A 184 11.80 12.46 -27.25
C LEU A 184 13.11 12.34 -28.04
N LEU A 185 14.17 11.81 -27.42
CA LEU A 185 15.47 11.61 -28.04
C LEU A 185 15.47 10.52 -29.13
N LYS A 186 14.57 9.53 -29.04
CA LYS A 186 14.38 8.48 -30.06
C LYS A 186 13.53 8.95 -31.24
N GLY A 187 12.96 10.15 -31.20
CA GLY A 187 12.15 10.73 -32.26
C GLY A 187 12.99 11.25 -33.47
N PRO A 188 12.35 11.60 -34.60
CA PRO A 188 13.03 11.96 -35.84
C PRO A 188 13.82 13.30 -35.80
N LYS A 189 13.72 14.09 -34.73
CA LYS A 189 14.47 15.34 -34.54
C LYS A 189 15.63 15.16 -33.56
N LYS A 190 16.68 14.50 -34.00
CA LYS A 190 17.87 14.24 -33.15
C LYS A 190 18.72 15.44 -32.77
N ASP A 191 18.59 16.58 -33.45
CA ASP A 191 19.47 17.76 -33.27
C ASP A 191 18.78 18.97 -32.62
N SER A 192 17.64 18.80 -31.97
CA SER A 192 16.96 19.88 -31.27
C SER A 192 17.32 19.91 -29.80
N SER A 193 17.71 21.10 -29.28
CA SER A 193 17.85 21.31 -27.85
C SER A 193 16.48 21.11 -27.17
N ILE A 194 16.46 20.33 -26.10
CA ILE A 194 15.26 20.10 -25.29
C ILE A 194 15.39 20.95 -24.03
N THR A 195 14.41 21.83 -23.78
CA THR A 195 14.34 22.62 -22.55
C THR A 195 13.38 21.96 -21.59
N LEU A 196 13.85 21.55 -20.43
CA LEU A 196 13.07 20.97 -19.37
C LEU A 196 12.69 22.04 -18.34
N ASN A 197 11.42 22.41 -18.29
CA ASN A 197 10.89 23.32 -17.26
C ASN A 197 10.35 22.52 -16.08
N ILE A 198 11.09 22.56 -14.98
CA ILE A 198 10.76 21.82 -13.75
C ILE A 198 10.88 22.73 -12.54
N HIS A 199 10.27 22.31 -11.44
CA HIS A 199 10.38 23.01 -10.18
C HIS A 199 11.85 23.06 -9.71
N PRO A 200 12.34 24.19 -9.11
CA PRO A 200 13.73 24.34 -8.67
C PRO A 200 14.23 23.22 -7.74
N PHE A 201 13.35 22.69 -6.92
CA PHE A 201 13.65 21.54 -6.04
C PHE A 201 14.03 20.28 -6.83
N ILE A 202 13.27 19.97 -7.88
CA ILE A 202 13.55 18.84 -8.78
C ILE A 202 14.84 19.10 -9.57
N ALA A 203 15.04 20.31 -10.05
CA ALA A 203 16.27 20.72 -10.75
C ALA A 203 17.50 20.53 -9.85
N ALA A 204 17.43 20.93 -8.58
CA ALA A 204 18.51 20.74 -7.63
C ALA A 204 18.80 19.26 -7.36
N TYR A 205 17.79 18.41 -7.34
CA TYR A 205 17.94 16.97 -7.16
C TYR A 205 18.62 16.30 -8.37
N ILE A 206 18.27 16.72 -9.61
CA ILE A 206 18.90 16.18 -10.83
C ILE A 206 20.34 16.65 -11.00
N THR A 207 20.67 17.89 -10.56
CA THR A 207 22.01 18.46 -10.75
C THR A 207 23.01 18.14 -9.65
N LYS A 208 22.56 17.72 -8.47
CA LYS A 208 23.41 17.44 -7.31
C LYS A 208 23.45 15.97 -6.89
N GLY A 209 22.59 15.13 -7.45
CA GLY A 209 22.57 13.66 -7.25
C GLY A 209 23.41 12.99 -8.29
#